data_49d54b875ea7da42cb86c3b026790915
#
_entry.id   49d54b875ea7da42cb86c3b026790915
#
_cell.length_a   1.000
_cell.length_b   1.000
_cell.length_c   1.000
_cell.angle_alpha   90.00
_cell.angle_beta   90.00
_cell.angle_gamma   90.00
#
_symmetry.space_group_name_H-M   'P 1'
#
loop_
_entity.id
_entity.type
_entity.pdbx_description
1 polymer ?
#
loop_
_entity_poly.entity_id
_entity_poly.type
_entity_poly.pdbx_seq_one_letter_code
_entity_poly.pdbx_strand_id
1 'polypeptide(L)'
;MYRYLVVANQTLGGQELQDVFRDRMARGPAQFWVVAPATPATQLITDFGALGGAFPVDPSILPTAAEIRDEGVAVARANLDTELARLHELGAVADGAVGDPNPMTAIEKAIGEQQFDEIILSTLPTGISRWLALDLPHRIRRKFDIPLTVVTAPR
;
A
#
# COMPACT_ATOMS: atom_id res chain seq x y z
N MET A 1 -23.63 -3.36 -4.15
CA MET A 1 -22.24 -3.19 -4.58
C MET A 1 -21.32 -3.48 -3.41
N TYR A 2 -20.39 -4.41 -3.59
CA TYR A 2 -19.36 -4.70 -2.58
C TYR A 2 -18.29 -3.63 -2.57
N ARG A 3 -17.89 -3.22 -1.38
CA ARG A 3 -16.85 -2.23 -1.18
C ARG A 3 -15.61 -2.89 -0.58
N TYR A 4 -14.49 -2.74 -1.27
CA TYR A 4 -13.20 -3.32 -0.87
C TYR A 4 -12.23 -2.22 -0.49
N LEU A 5 -11.61 -2.36 0.69
CA LEU A 5 -10.49 -1.53 1.08
C LEU A 5 -9.20 -2.26 0.67
N VAL A 6 -8.44 -1.67 -0.22
CA VAL A 6 -7.17 -2.23 -0.68
C VAL A 6 -6.04 -1.45 -0.03
N VAL A 7 -5.15 -2.15 0.65
CA VAL A 7 -3.98 -1.55 1.30
C VAL A 7 -2.72 -2.11 0.65
N ALA A 8 -2.00 -1.28 -0.06
CA ALA A 8 -0.79 -1.65 -0.78
C ALA A 8 0.03 -0.43 -1.14
N ASN A 9 1.34 -0.59 -1.28
CA ASN A 9 2.24 0.45 -1.77
C ASN A 9 3.19 -0.16 -2.80
N GLN A 10 4.24 -0.84 -2.34
CA GLN A 10 5.27 -1.40 -3.23
C GLN A 10 4.76 -2.56 -4.09
N THR A 11 3.67 -3.19 -3.69
CA THR A 11 3.07 -4.32 -4.43
C THR A 11 1.97 -3.88 -5.39
N LEU A 12 1.67 -2.58 -5.47
CA LEU A 12 0.73 -2.05 -6.45
C LEU A 12 1.22 -2.37 -7.87
N GLY A 13 0.32 -2.88 -8.69
CA GLY A 13 0.65 -3.32 -10.04
C GLY A 13 1.11 -4.77 -10.14
N GLY A 14 1.29 -5.49 -9.04
CA GLY A 14 1.65 -6.90 -9.05
C GLY A 14 0.55 -7.79 -9.61
N GLN A 15 0.94 -8.89 -10.27
CA GLN A 15 -0.01 -9.79 -10.93
C GLN A 15 -0.99 -10.40 -9.93
N GLU A 16 -0.52 -10.78 -8.74
CA GLU A 16 -1.35 -11.40 -7.72
C GLU A 16 -2.48 -10.47 -7.29
N LEU A 17 -2.19 -9.19 -7.13
CA LEU A 17 -3.20 -8.20 -6.79
C LEU A 17 -4.18 -7.98 -7.94
N GLN A 18 -3.69 -7.94 -9.18
CA GLN A 18 -4.55 -7.84 -10.36
C GLN A 18 -5.51 -9.01 -10.46
N ASP A 19 -5.04 -10.22 -10.17
CA ASP A 19 -5.88 -11.42 -10.18
C ASP A 19 -6.98 -11.33 -9.13
N VAL A 20 -6.70 -10.78 -7.96
CA VAL A 20 -7.71 -10.55 -6.91
C VAL A 20 -8.75 -9.55 -7.39
N PHE A 21 -8.34 -8.47 -8.02
CA PHE A 21 -9.29 -7.47 -8.55
C PHE A 21 -10.24 -8.11 -9.57
N ARG A 22 -9.71 -8.89 -10.49
CA ARG A 22 -10.53 -9.58 -11.49
C ARG A 22 -11.51 -10.57 -10.85
N ASP A 23 -11.03 -11.33 -9.85
CA ASP A 23 -11.86 -12.27 -9.12
C ASP A 23 -13.03 -11.55 -8.43
N ARG A 24 -12.76 -10.45 -7.75
CA ARG A 24 -13.80 -9.69 -7.05
C ARG A 24 -14.80 -9.06 -8.02
N MET A 25 -14.32 -8.54 -9.14
CA MET A 25 -15.18 -7.97 -10.17
C MET A 25 -16.08 -9.04 -10.82
N ALA A 26 -15.58 -10.26 -10.96
CA ALA A 26 -16.35 -11.39 -11.51
C ALA A 26 -17.48 -11.85 -10.55
N ARG A 27 -17.37 -11.56 -9.26
CA ARG A 27 -18.39 -11.91 -8.26
C ARG A 27 -19.60 -10.97 -8.28
N GLY A 28 -19.47 -9.80 -8.91
CA GLY A 28 -20.54 -8.82 -8.99
C GLY A 28 -20.02 -7.39 -8.97
N PRO A 29 -20.91 -6.39 -8.91
CA PRO A 29 -20.51 -4.99 -8.85
C PRO A 29 -19.58 -4.74 -7.67
N ALA A 30 -18.42 -4.12 -7.94
CA ALA A 30 -17.38 -3.89 -6.95
C ALA A 30 -16.87 -2.45 -7.01
N GLN A 31 -16.56 -1.91 -5.84
CA GLN A 31 -15.91 -0.62 -5.69
C GLN A 31 -14.65 -0.80 -4.87
N PHE A 32 -13.53 -0.27 -5.36
CA PHE A 32 -12.24 -0.36 -4.68
C PHE A 32 -11.81 1.00 -4.16
N TRP A 33 -11.48 1.06 -2.89
CA TRP A 33 -10.81 2.20 -2.30
C TRP A 33 -9.38 1.78 -1.98
N VAL A 34 -8.40 2.36 -2.68
CA VAL A 34 -6.99 1.98 -2.55
C VAL A 34 -6.29 2.97 -1.62
N VAL A 35 -5.77 2.48 -0.52
CA VAL A 35 -4.93 3.26 0.39
C VAL A 35 -3.49 2.82 0.19
N ALA A 36 -2.65 3.76 -0.23
CA ALA A 36 -1.22 3.55 -0.34
C ALA A 36 -0.54 4.28 0.82
N PRO A 37 -0.15 3.57 1.89
CA PRO A 37 0.61 4.22 2.97
C PRO A 37 1.88 4.84 2.41
N ALA A 38 2.20 6.06 2.83
CA ALA A 38 3.42 6.73 2.38
C ALA A 38 4.64 5.85 2.68
N THR A 39 5.63 5.86 1.78
CA THR A 39 6.84 5.08 1.97
C THR A 39 7.57 5.57 3.21
N PRO A 40 7.88 4.69 4.18
CA PRO A 40 8.57 5.11 5.39
C PRO A 40 9.94 5.71 5.12
N ALA A 41 10.34 6.71 5.89
CA ALA A 41 11.63 7.36 5.76
C ALA A 41 12.80 6.37 5.87
N THR A 42 12.68 5.37 6.74
CA THR A 42 13.67 4.31 6.90
C THR A 42 13.88 3.50 5.62
N GLN A 43 12.83 3.25 4.87
CA GLN A 43 12.90 2.55 3.58
C GLN A 43 13.66 3.39 2.56
N LEU A 44 13.35 4.67 2.44
CA LEU A 44 14.01 5.59 1.50
C LEU A 44 15.50 5.74 1.82
N ILE A 45 15.85 5.83 3.09
CA ILE A 45 17.24 5.93 3.52
C ILE A 45 18.00 4.65 3.14
N THR A 46 17.38 3.49 3.32
CA THR A 46 17.98 2.20 2.95
C THR A 46 18.22 2.13 1.44
N ASP A 47 17.23 2.50 0.65
CA ASP A 47 17.34 2.50 -0.81
C ASP A 47 18.42 3.46 -1.29
N PHE A 48 18.49 4.66 -0.70
CA PHE A 48 19.51 5.65 -1.02
C PHE A 48 20.92 5.16 -0.65
N GLY A 49 21.07 4.54 0.52
CA GLY A 49 22.33 3.97 0.99
C GLY A 49 22.83 2.83 0.10
N ALA A 50 21.94 2.03 -0.45
CA ALA A 50 22.29 0.94 -1.37
C ALA A 50 22.88 1.49 -2.68
N LEU A 51 22.47 2.68 -3.11
CA LEU A 51 22.93 3.31 -4.35
C LEU A 51 24.23 4.11 -4.16
N GLY A 52 24.48 4.63 -2.96
CA GLY A 52 25.57 5.57 -2.70
C GLY A 52 26.56 5.16 -1.61
N GLY A 53 26.46 3.96 -1.07
CA GLY A 53 27.21 3.56 0.13
C GLY A 53 28.72 3.47 0.01
N ALA A 54 29.29 3.56 -1.20
CA ALA A 54 30.73 3.48 -1.41
C ALA A 54 31.40 4.85 -1.49
N PHE A 55 30.66 5.94 -1.46
CA PHE A 55 31.21 7.29 -1.64
C PHE A 55 30.95 8.15 -0.41
N PRO A 56 31.94 8.96 0.02
CA PRO A 56 31.68 9.94 1.06
C PRO A 56 30.66 10.96 0.56
N VAL A 57 29.60 11.17 1.33
CA VAL A 57 28.54 12.10 1.00
C VAL A 57 28.70 13.34 1.87
N ASP A 58 28.69 14.50 1.23
CA ASP A 58 28.70 15.78 1.95
C ASP A 58 27.37 15.90 2.73
N PRO A 59 27.41 16.08 4.06
CA PRO A 59 26.19 16.22 4.86
C PRO A 59 25.24 17.33 4.39
N SER A 60 25.78 18.37 3.71
CA SER A 60 24.97 19.48 3.21
C SER A 60 24.05 19.09 2.06
N ILE A 61 24.32 17.97 1.37
CA ILE A 61 23.50 17.48 0.26
C ILE A 61 22.54 16.38 0.67
N LEU A 62 22.57 15.95 1.95
CA LEU A 62 21.62 14.97 2.44
C LEU A 62 20.23 15.59 2.56
N PRO A 63 19.18 14.85 2.18
CA PRO A 63 17.83 15.37 2.29
C PRO A 63 17.43 15.59 3.75
N THR A 64 16.60 16.60 3.99
CA THR A 64 16.02 16.86 5.30
C THR A 64 14.92 15.84 5.61
N ALA A 65 14.51 15.76 6.88
CA ALA A 65 13.40 14.89 7.28
C ALA A 65 12.10 15.24 6.53
N ALA A 66 11.86 16.54 6.28
CA ALA A 66 10.70 16.98 5.52
C ALA A 66 10.77 16.52 4.06
N GLU A 67 11.93 16.66 3.42
CA GLU A 67 12.15 16.22 2.04
C GLU A 67 11.96 14.69 1.90
N ILE A 68 12.47 13.92 2.87
CA ILE A 68 12.31 12.47 2.89
C ILE A 68 10.83 12.09 3.02
N ARG A 69 10.06 12.78 3.85
CA ARG A 69 8.62 12.56 3.99
C ARG A 69 7.86 12.90 2.72
N ASP A 70 8.21 14.01 2.08
CA ASP A 70 7.61 14.42 0.81
C ASP A 70 7.90 13.41 -0.28
N GLU A 71 9.13 12.89 -0.34
CA GLU A 71 9.51 11.84 -1.29
C GLU A 71 8.72 10.55 -1.04
N GLY A 72 8.52 10.17 0.22
CA GLY A 72 7.72 9.00 0.58
C GLY A 72 6.27 9.11 0.13
N VAL A 73 5.69 10.30 0.25
CA VAL A 73 4.34 10.59 -0.25
C VAL A 73 4.33 10.56 -1.78
N ALA A 74 5.33 11.13 -2.44
CA ALA A 74 5.43 11.18 -3.91
C ALA A 74 5.53 9.76 -4.50
N VAL A 75 6.34 8.89 -3.91
CA VAL A 75 6.49 7.50 -4.34
C VAL A 75 5.17 6.76 -4.21
N ALA A 76 4.51 6.88 -3.07
CA ALA A 76 3.22 6.22 -2.85
C ALA A 76 2.15 6.78 -3.80
N ARG A 77 2.15 8.08 -4.06
CA ARG A 77 1.21 8.72 -4.99
C ARG A 77 1.40 8.20 -6.42
N ALA A 78 2.63 8.07 -6.88
CA ALA A 78 2.92 7.57 -8.22
C ALA A 78 2.44 6.12 -8.38
N ASN A 79 2.68 5.27 -7.38
CA ASN A 79 2.22 3.89 -7.38
C ASN A 79 0.70 3.82 -7.39
N LEU A 80 0.04 4.65 -6.58
CA LEU A 80 -1.41 4.71 -6.49
C LEU A 80 -2.04 5.14 -7.81
N ASP A 81 -1.53 6.22 -8.41
CA ASP A 81 -2.08 6.75 -9.67
C ASP A 81 -1.98 5.73 -10.79
N THR A 82 -0.86 4.99 -10.88
CA THR A 82 -0.69 3.93 -11.86
C THR A 82 -1.71 2.81 -11.65
N GLU A 83 -1.93 2.41 -10.40
CA GLU A 83 -2.89 1.35 -10.09
C GLU A 83 -4.33 1.76 -10.36
N LEU A 84 -4.69 2.98 -10.00
CA LEU A 84 -6.04 3.48 -10.28
C LEU A 84 -6.31 3.52 -11.79
N ALA A 85 -5.32 3.92 -12.59
CA ALA A 85 -5.45 3.91 -14.05
C ALA A 85 -5.71 2.49 -14.56
N ARG A 86 -5.01 1.49 -14.04
CA ARG A 86 -5.22 0.08 -14.41
C ARG A 86 -6.60 -0.42 -14.03
N LEU A 87 -7.07 -0.08 -12.83
CA LEU A 87 -8.42 -0.44 -12.39
C LEU A 87 -9.49 0.19 -13.27
N HIS A 88 -9.32 1.43 -13.65
CA HIS A 88 -10.24 2.11 -14.57
C HIS A 88 -10.25 1.43 -15.95
N GLU A 89 -9.09 1.01 -16.45
CA GLU A 89 -8.99 0.25 -17.72
C GLU A 89 -9.73 -1.08 -17.65
N LEU A 90 -9.76 -1.73 -16.48
CA LEU A 90 -10.52 -2.94 -16.26
C LEU A 90 -12.03 -2.70 -16.13
N GLY A 91 -12.45 -1.45 -16.12
CA GLY A 91 -13.86 -1.08 -15.92
C GLY A 91 -14.29 -1.02 -14.47
N ALA A 92 -13.36 -1.03 -13.54
CA ALA A 92 -13.67 -0.96 -12.12
C ALA A 92 -14.00 0.45 -11.65
N VAL A 93 -14.88 0.55 -10.67
CA VAL A 93 -15.08 1.78 -9.91
C VAL A 93 -14.01 1.81 -8.83
N ALA A 94 -13.08 2.73 -8.94
CA ALA A 94 -11.94 2.80 -8.05
C ALA A 94 -11.50 4.23 -7.78
N ASP A 95 -11.11 4.48 -6.54
CA ASP A 95 -10.49 5.72 -6.12
C ASP A 95 -9.55 5.39 -4.95
N GLY A 96 -8.83 6.37 -4.47
CA GLY A 96 -7.91 6.11 -3.37
C GLY A 96 -7.18 7.35 -2.87
N ALA A 97 -6.31 7.12 -1.92
CA ALA A 97 -5.52 8.19 -1.32
C ALA A 97 -4.20 7.64 -0.77
N VAL A 98 -3.20 8.51 -0.70
CA VAL A 98 -1.98 8.22 0.05
C VAL A 98 -2.32 8.37 1.53
N GLY A 99 -1.96 7.36 2.32
CA GLY A 99 -2.23 7.33 3.75
C GLY A 99 -0.99 7.55 4.59
N ASP A 100 -1.19 7.50 5.91
CA ASP A 100 -0.13 7.57 6.89
C ASP A 100 0.91 6.47 6.63
N PRO A 101 2.22 6.72 6.87
CA PRO A 101 3.25 5.68 6.75
C PRO A 101 2.99 4.47 7.64
N ASN A 102 2.27 4.63 8.75
CA ASN A 102 1.82 3.52 9.57
C ASN A 102 0.54 2.94 8.95
N PRO A 103 0.59 1.71 8.42
CA PRO A 103 -0.57 1.13 7.73
C PRO A 103 -1.80 0.96 8.62
N MET A 104 -1.63 0.67 9.92
CA MET A 104 -2.78 0.58 10.84
C MET A 104 -3.50 1.92 10.94
N THR A 105 -2.77 3.01 11.08
CA THR A 105 -3.35 4.35 11.13
C THR A 105 -4.09 4.68 9.84
N ALA A 106 -3.51 4.33 8.69
CA ALA A 106 -4.15 4.54 7.38
C ALA A 106 -5.45 3.75 7.26
N ILE A 107 -5.45 2.50 7.70
CA ILE A 107 -6.63 1.63 7.68
C ILE A 107 -7.72 2.18 8.62
N GLU A 108 -7.36 2.55 9.83
CA GLU A 108 -8.30 3.11 10.81
C GLU A 108 -9.00 4.35 10.26
N LYS A 109 -8.26 5.22 9.62
CA LYS A 109 -8.82 6.42 9.01
C LYS A 109 -9.81 6.09 7.91
N ALA A 110 -9.45 5.18 7.01
CA ALA A 110 -10.32 4.77 5.91
C ALA A 110 -11.62 4.15 6.42
N ILE A 111 -11.54 3.27 7.40
CA ILE A 111 -12.72 2.61 7.99
C ILE A 111 -13.59 3.60 8.75
N GLY A 112 -12.99 4.63 9.34
CA GLY A 112 -13.73 5.70 10.01
C GLY A 112 -14.50 6.60 9.05
N GLU A 113 -14.09 6.68 7.80
CA GLU A 113 -14.70 7.55 6.79
C GLU A 113 -15.71 6.82 5.90
N GLN A 114 -15.53 5.53 5.68
CA GLN A 114 -16.35 4.71 4.78
C GLN A 114 -16.58 3.32 5.35
N GLN A 115 -17.60 2.64 4.85
CA GLN A 115 -17.86 1.25 5.19
C GLN A 115 -17.29 0.33 4.12
N PHE A 116 -16.71 -0.80 4.53
CA PHE A 116 -16.14 -1.80 3.64
C PHE A 116 -16.65 -3.20 3.98
N ASP A 117 -16.79 -4.02 2.95
CA ASP A 117 -17.22 -5.42 3.07
C ASP A 117 -16.02 -6.36 3.21
N GLU A 118 -14.86 -5.97 2.73
CA GLU A 118 -13.63 -6.77 2.80
C GLU A 118 -12.42 -5.85 2.79
N ILE A 119 -11.35 -6.27 3.49
CA ILE A 119 -10.03 -5.63 3.42
C ILE A 119 -9.11 -6.54 2.62
N ILE A 120 -8.43 -5.99 1.62
CA ILE A 120 -7.42 -6.69 0.82
C ILE A 120 -6.08 -6.06 1.16
N LEU A 121 -5.22 -6.81 1.85
CA LEU A 121 -3.88 -6.37 2.22
C LEU A 121 -2.87 -7.02 1.28
N SER A 122 -2.18 -6.23 0.48
CA SER A 122 -1.15 -6.71 -0.43
C SER A 122 0.23 -6.43 0.15
N THR A 123 1.03 -7.48 0.31
CA THR A 123 2.33 -7.41 0.97
C THR A 123 3.45 -7.94 0.09
N LEU A 124 4.68 -7.52 0.41
CA LEU A 124 5.89 -8.13 -0.13
C LEU A 124 6.03 -9.58 0.38
N PRO A 125 6.91 -10.40 -0.23
CA PRO A 125 7.11 -11.77 0.20
C PRO A 125 7.48 -11.88 1.68
N THR A 126 7.12 -13.01 2.30
CA THR A 126 7.52 -13.33 3.66
C THR A 126 9.05 -13.27 3.79
N GLY A 127 9.53 -12.63 4.86
CA GLY A 127 10.96 -12.44 5.11
C GLY A 127 11.46 -11.07 4.69
N ILE A 128 10.83 -10.41 3.71
CA ILE A 128 11.17 -9.04 3.32
C ILE A 128 10.01 -8.06 3.56
N SER A 129 8.81 -8.56 3.83
CA SER A 129 7.68 -7.70 4.15
C SER A 129 7.77 -7.16 5.57
N ARG A 130 7.86 -5.85 5.70
CA ARG A 130 7.81 -5.19 7.01
C ARG A 130 6.46 -5.36 7.68
N TRP A 131 5.38 -5.34 6.91
CA TRP A 131 4.03 -5.49 7.44
C TRP A 131 3.81 -6.87 8.04
N LEU A 132 4.35 -7.93 7.40
CA LEU A 132 4.28 -9.29 7.94
C LEU A 132 5.15 -9.44 9.19
N ALA A 133 6.33 -8.80 9.22
CA ALA A 133 7.20 -8.80 10.39
C ALA A 133 6.55 -8.13 11.60
N LEU A 134 5.68 -7.14 11.38
CA LEU A 134 4.93 -6.44 12.44
C LEU A 134 3.59 -7.11 12.76
N ASP A 135 3.33 -8.27 12.17
CA ASP A 135 2.09 -9.04 12.35
C ASP A 135 0.83 -8.22 12.01
N LEU A 136 0.92 -7.41 10.99
CA LEU A 136 -0.18 -6.54 10.57
C LEU A 136 -1.47 -7.31 10.26
N PRO A 137 -1.46 -8.44 9.52
CA PRO A 137 -2.69 -9.19 9.25
C PRO A 137 -3.45 -9.58 10.51
N HIS A 138 -2.73 -10.09 11.51
CA HIS A 138 -3.34 -10.50 12.79
C HIS A 138 -3.91 -9.30 13.54
N ARG A 139 -3.19 -8.19 13.56
CA ARG A 139 -3.63 -6.95 14.20
C ARG A 139 -4.90 -6.40 13.57
N ILE A 140 -5.01 -6.47 12.25
CA ILE A 140 -6.22 -6.05 11.52
C ILE A 140 -7.40 -6.94 11.92
N ARG A 141 -7.21 -8.26 11.91
CA ARG A 141 -8.27 -9.21 12.25
C ARG A 141 -8.79 -9.03 13.68
N ARG A 142 -7.90 -8.68 14.60
CA ARG A 142 -8.29 -8.45 16.01
C ARG A 142 -9.03 -7.15 16.22
N LYS A 143 -8.71 -6.12 15.44
CA LYS A 143 -9.27 -4.78 15.64
C LYS A 143 -10.57 -4.55 14.88
N PHE A 144 -10.69 -5.12 13.69
CA PHE A 144 -11.82 -4.88 12.79
C PHE A 144 -12.60 -6.17 12.55
N ASP A 145 -13.92 -6.06 12.58
CA ASP A 145 -14.81 -7.19 12.28
C ASP A 145 -15.16 -7.19 10.79
N ILE A 146 -14.14 -7.17 9.96
CA ILE A 146 -14.23 -7.14 8.49
C ILE A 146 -13.36 -8.26 7.95
N PRO A 147 -13.86 -9.10 7.01
CA PRO A 147 -13.05 -10.14 6.39
C PRO A 147 -11.77 -9.57 5.78
N LEU A 148 -10.65 -10.26 6.00
CA LEU A 148 -9.34 -9.87 5.50
C LEU A 148 -8.79 -10.91 4.54
N THR A 149 -8.37 -10.47 3.36
CA THR A 149 -7.62 -11.28 2.40
C THR A 149 -6.21 -10.73 2.31
N VAL A 150 -5.21 -11.58 2.51
CA VAL A 150 -3.80 -11.20 2.37
C VAL A 150 -3.28 -11.72 1.04
N VAL A 151 -2.75 -10.81 0.24
CA VAL A 151 -2.12 -11.12 -1.05
C VAL A 151 -0.63 -10.89 -0.88
N THR A 152 0.17 -11.94 -1.05
CA THR A 152 1.62 -11.85 -0.90
C THR A 152 2.27 -11.98 -2.27
N ALA A 153 3.13 -11.03 -2.63
CA ALA A 153 3.87 -11.07 -3.88
C ALA A 153 4.83 -12.26 -3.88
N PRO A 154 5.12 -12.91 -5.03
CA PRO A 154 6.08 -14.00 -5.10
C PRO A 154 7.49 -13.47 -4.90
N ARG A 155 8.36 -14.34 -4.44
CA ARG A 155 9.80 -14.02 -4.33
C ARG A 155 10.47 -14.01 -5.69
#